data_b0f19c34848a3535dc543da37c02dc02
#
_entry.id   b0f19c34848a3535dc543da37c02dc02
#
_cell.length_a   1.000
_cell.length_b   1.000
_cell.length_c   1.000
_cell.angle_alpha   90.00
_cell.angle_beta   90.00
_cell.angle_gamma   90.00
#
_symmetry.space_group_name_H-M   'P 1'
#
loop_
_entity.id
_entity.type
_entity.pdbx_description
1 polymer ?
#
loop_
_entity_poly.entity_id
_entity_poly.type
_entity_poly.pdbx_seq_one_letter_code
_entity_poly.pdbx_strand_id
1 'polypeptide(L)'
;MLKLALVGKNIQHSRSPEVYRKLISHSHEYHLLDYQSVEEIPSALHLLKIYDGISITSPYKKHFLSQVVLTPLAQTLGAINCLVKRGDELWGENTDYLAILEILRRWRVQYKNLAVIILGDGVMSNVTKAALDELQISHVIYSRKSHPKLSNLNLEECFSKDFHAYSKPLVINTCSRDFVFDGICPSGALFWDYNYHFSFHGETLAKKVESYVDGMEMLTLQAQFALAFWSVS
;
A
#
# COMPACT_ATOMS: atom_id res chain seq x y z
N MET A 1 -25.49 10.66 -9.25
CA MET A 1 -24.61 9.54 -9.64
C MET A 1 -23.27 9.78 -8.98
N LEU A 2 -22.78 8.81 -8.22
CA LEU A 2 -21.52 8.92 -7.47
C LEU A 2 -20.34 9.01 -8.44
N LYS A 3 -19.46 9.99 -8.23
CA LYS A 3 -18.25 10.21 -9.04
C LYS A 3 -17.01 10.07 -8.18
N LEU A 4 -16.18 9.09 -8.49
CA LEU A 4 -14.94 8.79 -7.81
C LEU A 4 -13.74 8.94 -8.76
N ALA A 5 -12.55 9.17 -8.20
CA ALA A 5 -11.34 9.25 -8.99
C ALA A 5 -10.12 8.67 -8.28
N LEU A 6 -9.11 8.27 -9.07
CA LEU A 6 -7.76 7.96 -8.62
C LEU A 6 -6.79 8.97 -9.22
N VAL A 7 -6.05 9.68 -8.37
CA VAL A 7 -4.94 10.55 -8.78
C VAL A 7 -3.62 9.79 -8.64
N GLY A 8 -2.83 9.76 -9.71
CA GLY A 8 -1.54 9.08 -9.73
C GLY A 8 -0.72 9.41 -10.97
N LYS A 9 0.41 8.70 -11.13
CA LYS A 9 1.25 8.78 -12.31
C LYS A 9 1.40 7.39 -12.93
N ASN A 10 1.23 7.32 -14.27
CA ASN A 10 1.30 6.06 -15.04
C ASN A 10 0.33 4.98 -14.49
N ILE A 11 -0.92 5.38 -14.19
CA ILE A 11 -1.91 4.57 -13.47
C ILE A 11 -2.86 3.78 -14.37
N GLN A 12 -2.63 3.72 -15.67
CA GLN A 12 -3.51 3.03 -16.63
C GLN A 12 -3.67 1.52 -16.33
N HIS A 13 -2.71 0.94 -15.61
CA HIS A 13 -2.75 -0.45 -15.15
C HIS A 13 -3.55 -0.65 -13.86
N SER A 14 -4.09 0.40 -13.26
CA SER A 14 -4.78 0.34 -11.96
C SER A 14 -6.04 -0.52 -12.02
N ARG A 15 -6.19 -1.38 -11.02
CA ARG A 15 -7.37 -2.24 -10.83
C ARG A 15 -8.46 -1.59 -9.95
N SER A 16 -8.23 -0.37 -9.48
CA SER A 16 -9.19 0.36 -8.65
C SER A 16 -10.58 0.45 -9.30
N PRO A 17 -10.73 0.78 -10.60
CA PRO A 17 -12.06 0.83 -11.22
C PRO A 17 -12.82 -0.50 -11.13
N GLU A 18 -12.11 -1.63 -11.26
CA GLU A 18 -12.71 -2.97 -11.15
C GLU A 18 -13.12 -3.28 -9.70
N VAL A 19 -12.25 -2.94 -8.74
CA VAL A 19 -12.52 -3.15 -7.31
C VAL A 19 -13.75 -2.35 -6.87
N TYR A 20 -13.80 -1.06 -7.19
CA TYR A 20 -14.95 -0.22 -6.83
C TYR A 20 -16.24 -0.67 -7.50
N ARG A 21 -16.20 -1.14 -8.76
CA ARG A 21 -17.36 -1.72 -9.45
C ARG A 21 -17.94 -2.94 -8.72
N LYS A 22 -17.08 -3.73 -8.05
CA LYS A 22 -17.55 -4.89 -7.26
C LYS A 22 -18.10 -4.50 -5.90
N LEU A 23 -17.58 -3.40 -5.32
CA LEU A 23 -17.95 -2.95 -3.98
C LEU A 23 -19.19 -2.07 -3.94
N ILE A 24 -19.47 -1.33 -5.02
CA ILE A 24 -20.56 -0.36 -5.10
C ILE A 24 -21.70 -0.95 -5.95
N SER A 25 -22.86 -1.14 -5.33
CA SER A 25 -24.03 -1.76 -5.98
C SER A 25 -24.85 -0.80 -6.85
N HIS A 26 -24.71 0.52 -6.62
CA HIS A 26 -25.44 1.55 -7.36
C HIS A 26 -24.60 2.20 -8.48
N SER A 27 -25.24 2.98 -9.34
CA SER A 27 -24.56 3.63 -10.48
C SER A 27 -23.50 4.60 -10.02
N HIS A 28 -22.28 4.41 -10.50
CA HIS A 28 -21.13 5.27 -10.21
C HIS A 28 -20.18 5.36 -11.41
N GLU A 29 -19.35 6.39 -11.39
CA GLU A 29 -18.22 6.58 -12.30
C GLU A 29 -16.92 6.53 -11.49
N TYR A 30 -15.86 5.93 -12.06
CA TYR A 30 -14.53 5.91 -11.48
C TYR A 30 -13.50 6.32 -12.54
N HIS A 31 -12.86 7.46 -12.34
CA HIS A 31 -11.94 8.06 -13.30
C HIS A 31 -10.48 7.87 -12.88
N LEU A 32 -9.60 7.60 -13.83
CA LEU A 32 -8.16 7.59 -13.64
C LEU A 32 -7.60 8.94 -14.08
N LEU A 33 -7.14 9.74 -13.11
CA LEU A 33 -6.54 11.05 -13.31
C LEU A 33 -5.02 10.89 -13.31
N ASP A 34 -4.45 10.65 -14.49
CA ASP A 34 -3.04 10.34 -14.70
C ASP A 34 -2.26 11.62 -15.00
N TYR A 35 -1.55 12.15 -14.00
CA TYR A 35 -0.73 13.36 -14.10
C TYR A 35 0.74 13.00 -14.16
N GLN A 36 1.48 13.60 -15.10
CA GLN A 36 2.90 13.30 -15.28
C GLN A 36 3.80 14.12 -14.34
N SER A 37 3.31 15.27 -13.86
CA SER A 37 4.02 16.13 -12.92
C SER A 37 3.08 16.71 -11.86
N VAL A 38 3.65 17.23 -10.76
CA VAL A 38 2.91 17.79 -9.63
C VAL A 38 2.20 19.09 -10.04
N GLU A 39 2.78 19.84 -10.97
CA GLU A 39 2.27 21.11 -11.47
C GLU A 39 0.97 20.97 -12.28
N GLU A 40 0.72 19.80 -12.83
CA GLU A 40 -0.50 19.49 -13.57
C GLU A 40 -1.69 19.18 -12.66
N ILE A 41 -1.44 18.87 -11.39
CA ILE A 41 -2.48 18.38 -10.48
C ILE A 41 -3.31 19.57 -9.97
N PRO A 42 -4.64 19.60 -10.22
CA PRO A 42 -5.51 20.60 -9.65
C PRO A 42 -5.53 20.56 -8.12
N SER A 43 -5.89 21.65 -7.46
CA SER A 43 -6.04 21.68 -5.99
C SER A 43 -7.09 20.67 -5.51
N ALA A 44 -6.95 20.23 -4.25
CA ALA A 44 -7.93 19.36 -3.60
C ALA A 44 -9.36 19.92 -3.68
N LEU A 45 -9.51 21.25 -3.48
CA LEU A 45 -10.79 21.92 -3.60
C LEU A 45 -11.39 21.83 -5.01
N HIS A 46 -10.56 21.98 -6.05
CA HIS A 46 -11.04 21.88 -7.42
C HIS A 46 -11.51 20.45 -7.75
N LEU A 47 -10.71 19.46 -7.37
CA LEU A 47 -11.05 18.05 -7.59
C LEU A 47 -12.32 17.64 -6.83
N LEU A 48 -12.46 18.05 -5.56
CA LEU A 48 -13.63 17.72 -4.73
C LEU A 48 -14.90 18.56 -5.04
N LYS A 49 -14.84 19.47 -6.01
CA LYS A 49 -16.05 20.05 -6.65
C LYS A 49 -16.62 19.14 -7.74
N ILE A 50 -15.80 18.23 -8.29
CA ILE A 50 -16.16 17.36 -9.41
C ILE A 50 -16.44 15.94 -8.90
N TYR A 51 -15.66 15.47 -7.92
CA TYR A 51 -15.69 14.11 -7.41
C TYR A 51 -16.14 14.07 -5.95
N ASP A 52 -16.94 13.07 -5.62
CA ASP A 52 -17.45 12.83 -4.26
C ASP A 52 -16.38 12.22 -3.35
N GLY A 53 -15.43 11.47 -3.93
CA GLY A 53 -14.30 10.87 -3.24
C GLY A 53 -13.12 10.68 -4.18
N ILE A 54 -11.91 10.85 -3.63
CA ILE A 54 -10.68 10.76 -4.42
C ILE A 54 -9.70 9.82 -3.71
N SER A 55 -9.23 8.81 -4.45
CA SER A 55 -8.06 8.02 -4.08
C SER A 55 -6.78 8.67 -4.60
N ILE A 56 -5.66 8.49 -3.89
CA ILE A 56 -4.35 8.99 -4.29
C ILE A 56 -3.35 7.84 -4.23
N THR A 57 -2.57 7.69 -5.30
CA THR A 57 -1.47 6.73 -5.32
C THR A 57 -0.11 7.38 -5.58
N SER A 58 0.93 6.57 -5.68
CA SER A 58 2.28 7.06 -5.97
C SER A 58 2.35 7.85 -7.28
N PRO A 59 3.16 8.92 -7.29
CA PRO A 59 4.03 9.42 -6.22
C PRO A 59 3.37 10.48 -5.33
N TYR A 60 2.05 10.73 -5.45
CA TYR A 60 1.37 11.94 -4.99
C TYR A 60 0.76 11.87 -3.58
N LYS A 61 1.05 10.82 -2.80
CA LYS A 61 0.50 10.63 -1.43
C LYS A 61 0.84 11.72 -0.41
N LYS A 62 1.78 12.61 -0.75
CA LYS A 62 2.15 13.77 0.08
C LYS A 62 1.68 15.10 -0.50
N HIS A 63 1.19 15.12 -1.76
CA HIS A 63 0.90 16.35 -2.48
C HIS A 63 -0.17 17.21 -1.82
N PHE A 64 -1.21 16.60 -1.28
CA PHE A 64 -2.37 17.33 -0.76
C PHE A 64 -2.32 17.58 0.76
N LEU A 65 -1.24 17.22 1.47
CA LEU A 65 -1.16 17.32 2.94
C LEU A 65 -1.43 18.71 3.48
N SER A 66 -0.98 19.75 2.79
CA SER A 66 -1.17 21.16 3.18
C SER A 66 -2.50 21.77 2.74
N GLN A 67 -3.31 21.01 1.99
CA GLN A 67 -4.56 21.51 1.41
C GLN A 67 -5.81 20.99 2.14
N VAL A 68 -5.65 20.09 3.11
CA VAL A 68 -6.76 19.37 3.76
C VAL A 68 -6.55 19.26 5.26
N VAL A 69 -7.63 19.08 6.00
CA VAL A 69 -7.59 18.64 7.40
C VAL A 69 -7.19 17.18 7.43
N LEU A 70 -6.15 16.84 8.16
CA LEU A 70 -5.68 15.46 8.28
C LEU A 70 -6.34 14.79 9.49
N THR A 71 -6.75 13.54 9.32
CA THR A 71 -7.05 12.70 10.49
C THR A 71 -5.80 12.52 11.35
N PRO A 72 -5.92 12.21 12.66
CA PRO A 72 -4.75 11.97 13.52
C PRO A 72 -3.80 10.91 12.96
N LEU A 73 -4.35 9.86 12.34
CA LEU A 73 -3.58 8.81 11.66
C LEU A 73 -2.79 9.38 10.48
N ALA A 74 -3.46 10.08 9.57
CA ALA A 74 -2.82 10.66 8.39
C ALA A 74 -1.74 11.69 8.76
N GLN A 75 -1.96 12.47 9.83
CA GLN A 75 -0.99 13.40 10.36
C GLN A 75 0.27 12.68 10.87
N THR A 76 0.11 11.61 11.64
CA THR A 76 1.23 10.79 12.14
C THR A 76 2.04 10.16 11.00
N LEU A 77 1.36 9.66 9.97
CA LEU A 77 2.00 9.00 8.83
C LEU A 77 2.66 9.99 7.85
N GLY A 78 2.22 11.26 7.83
CA GLY A 78 2.67 12.24 6.83
C GLY A 78 2.38 11.83 5.39
N ALA A 79 1.31 11.07 5.17
CA ALA A 79 0.87 10.59 3.86
C ALA A 79 -0.63 10.29 3.86
N ILE A 80 -1.30 10.59 2.77
CA ILE A 80 -2.73 10.29 2.54
C ILE A 80 -2.93 9.55 1.22
N ASN A 81 -3.94 8.72 1.17
CA ASN A 81 -4.36 8.08 -0.07
C ASN A 81 -5.85 8.29 -0.38
N CYS A 82 -6.54 9.10 0.44
CA CYS A 82 -7.98 9.29 0.36
C CYS A 82 -8.37 10.72 0.72
N LEU A 83 -9.23 11.35 -0.10
CA LEU A 83 -9.78 12.70 0.13
C LEU A 83 -11.30 12.67 0.06
N VAL A 84 -11.93 13.52 0.89
CA VAL A 84 -13.37 13.77 0.86
C VAL A 84 -13.68 15.21 1.28
N LYS A 85 -14.81 15.74 0.82
CA LYS A 85 -15.38 16.98 1.33
C LYS A 85 -16.47 16.67 2.36
N ARG A 86 -16.39 17.30 3.55
CA ARG A 86 -17.40 17.22 4.61
C ARG A 86 -17.80 18.62 5.01
N GLY A 87 -19.02 19.03 4.65
CA GLY A 87 -19.44 20.42 4.78
C GLY A 87 -18.52 21.35 3.98
N ASP A 88 -17.92 22.33 4.65
CA ASP A 88 -16.97 23.25 4.02
C ASP A 88 -15.50 22.81 4.13
N GLU A 89 -15.21 21.72 4.84
CA GLU A 89 -13.86 21.23 5.05
C GLU A 89 -13.50 20.11 4.08
N LEU A 90 -12.23 20.07 3.70
CA LEU A 90 -11.64 18.97 2.93
C LEU A 90 -10.84 18.09 3.90
N TRP A 91 -11.07 16.79 3.86
CA TRP A 91 -10.44 15.82 4.76
C TRP A 91 -9.57 14.83 4.02
N GLY A 92 -8.45 14.46 4.64
CA GLY A 92 -7.54 13.44 4.14
C GLY A 92 -7.28 12.32 5.14
N GLU A 93 -7.25 11.09 4.64
CA GLU A 93 -7.02 9.86 5.41
C GLU A 93 -6.02 8.94 4.71
N ASN A 94 -5.47 7.98 5.46
CA ASN A 94 -4.63 6.92 4.94
C ASN A 94 -5.28 5.54 5.13
N THR A 95 -6.07 5.13 4.15
CA THR A 95 -6.75 3.82 4.17
C THR A 95 -5.85 2.65 3.80
N ASP A 96 -4.67 2.90 3.19
CA ASP A 96 -3.66 1.86 3.00
C ASP A 96 -3.15 1.33 4.34
N TYR A 97 -2.91 2.23 5.31
CA TYR A 97 -2.52 1.83 6.66
C TYR A 97 -3.55 0.92 7.31
N LEU A 98 -4.83 1.28 7.21
CA LEU A 98 -5.93 0.48 7.79
C LEU A 98 -5.98 -0.92 7.17
N ALA A 99 -5.79 -1.01 5.85
CA ALA A 99 -5.76 -2.30 5.15
C ALA A 99 -4.55 -3.16 5.55
N ILE A 100 -3.36 -2.54 5.61
CA ILE A 100 -2.13 -3.22 6.02
C ILE A 100 -2.25 -3.73 7.46
N LEU A 101 -2.74 -2.88 8.37
CA LEU A 101 -2.92 -3.22 9.78
C LEU A 101 -3.87 -4.41 9.94
N GLU A 102 -4.99 -4.43 9.21
CA GLU A 102 -5.97 -5.52 9.25
C GLU A 102 -5.38 -6.85 8.74
N ILE A 103 -4.63 -6.82 7.63
CA ILE A 103 -3.98 -8.02 7.09
C ILE A 103 -2.91 -8.54 8.07
N LEU A 104 -2.07 -7.66 8.62
CA LEU A 104 -1.03 -8.03 9.57
C LEU A 104 -1.61 -8.56 10.89
N ARG A 105 -2.74 -8.02 11.37
CA ARG A 105 -3.45 -8.56 12.56
C ARG A 105 -3.87 -10.01 12.34
N ARG A 106 -4.47 -10.32 11.18
CA ARG A 106 -4.87 -11.70 10.83
C ARG A 106 -3.66 -12.64 10.76
N TRP A 107 -2.58 -12.21 10.13
CA TRP A 107 -1.37 -13.02 10.04
C TRP A 107 -0.67 -13.21 11.38
N ARG A 108 -0.66 -12.18 12.26
CA ARG A 108 -0.13 -12.31 13.62
C ARG A 108 -0.88 -13.36 14.46
N VAL A 109 -2.19 -13.50 14.24
CA VAL A 109 -3.00 -14.55 14.88
C VAL A 109 -2.67 -15.94 14.30
N GLN A 110 -2.52 -16.00 12.97
CA GLN A 110 -2.26 -17.26 12.27
C GLN A 110 -0.83 -17.79 12.50
N TYR A 111 0.15 -16.88 12.51
CA TYR A 111 1.57 -17.22 12.61
C TYR A 111 2.17 -16.70 13.90
N LYS A 112 2.59 -17.62 14.77
CA LYS A 112 3.34 -17.25 15.98
C LYS A 112 4.73 -16.73 15.60
N ASN A 113 5.24 -15.74 16.35
CA ASN A 113 6.58 -15.17 16.19
C ASN A 113 6.88 -14.69 14.76
N LEU A 114 5.93 -13.98 14.15
CA LEU A 114 6.13 -13.37 12.85
C LEU A 114 7.29 -12.36 12.91
N ALA A 115 8.22 -12.44 11.96
CA ALA A 115 9.33 -11.51 11.81
C ALA A 115 9.41 -11.02 10.35
N VAL A 116 9.58 -9.72 10.15
CA VAL A 116 9.32 -9.09 8.86
C VAL A 116 10.55 -8.42 8.28
N ILE A 117 10.85 -8.75 7.03
CA ILE A 117 11.76 -7.98 6.17
C ILE A 117 10.93 -7.11 5.24
N ILE A 118 11.14 -5.79 5.27
CA ILE A 118 10.53 -4.85 4.33
C ILE A 118 11.55 -4.52 3.25
N LEU A 119 11.19 -4.70 1.98
CA LEU A 119 11.97 -4.27 0.82
C LEU A 119 11.46 -2.90 0.33
N GLY A 120 12.35 -1.89 0.37
CA GLY A 120 12.05 -0.51 -0.02
C GLY A 120 12.10 0.47 1.16
N ASP A 121 12.25 1.78 0.86
CA ASP A 121 12.30 2.88 1.84
C ASP A 121 11.39 4.05 1.46
N GLY A 122 10.36 3.78 0.66
CA GLY A 122 9.38 4.76 0.21
C GLY A 122 8.24 5.01 1.21
N VAL A 123 7.22 5.73 0.77
CA VAL A 123 6.03 6.03 1.58
C VAL A 123 5.36 4.75 2.09
N MET A 124 5.20 3.74 1.24
CA MET A 124 4.55 2.48 1.63
C MET A 124 5.35 1.68 2.65
N SER A 125 6.69 1.73 2.59
CA SER A 125 7.56 1.14 3.61
C SER A 125 7.34 1.80 4.99
N ASN A 126 7.24 3.13 5.04
CA ASN A 126 6.97 3.85 6.28
C ASN A 126 5.57 3.57 6.85
N VAL A 127 4.56 3.48 5.98
CA VAL A 127 3.19 3.10 6.37
C VAL A 127 3.17 1.68 6.93
N THR A 128 3.87 0.73 6.28
CA THR A 128 4.00 -0.66 6.75
C THR A 128 4.73 -0.74 8.09
N LYS A 129 5.85 0.00 8.22
CA LYS A 129 6.59 0.10 9.47
C LYS A 129 5.69 0.54 10.62
N ALA A 130 4.91 1.60 10.43
CA ALA A 130 4.01 2.11 11.46
C ALA A 130 2.98 1.05 11.91
N ALA A 131 2.44 0.24 10.98
CA ALA A 131 1.53 -0.85 11.31
C ALA A 131 2.22 -1.99 12.07
N LEU A 132 3.46 -2.32 11.71
CA LEU A 132 4.26 -3.33 12.41
C LEU A 132 4.65 -2.88 13.82
N ASP A 133 4.99 -1.59 13.99
CA ASP A 133 5.28 -0.98 15.29
C ASP A 133 4.03 -1.04 16.20
N GLU A 134 2.85 -0.68 15.70
CA GLU A 134 1.59 -0.77 16.47
C GLU A 134 1.32 -2.21 16.92
N LEU A 135 1.58 -3.18 16.05
CA LEU A 135 1.40 -4.60 16.36
C LEU A 135 2.55 -5.22 17.14
N GLN A 136 3.63 -4.49 17.42
CA GLN A 136 4.84 -4.98 18.07
C GLN A 136 5.44 -6.20 17.34
N ILE A 137 5.41 -6.18 16.00
CA ILE A 137 6.02 -7.21 15.16
C ILE A 137 7.46 -6.80 14.84
N SER A 138 8.42 -7.67 15.16
CA SER A 138 9.84 -7.45 14.84
C SER A 138 10.04 -7.30 13.33
N HIS A 139 10.76 -6.25 12.94
CA HIS A 139 10.99 -5.99 11.51
C HIS A 139 12.32 -5.26 11.24
N VAL A 140 12.81 -5.43 10.01
CA VAL A 140 13.92 -4.67 9.46
C VAL A 140 13.57 -4.16 8.07
N ILE A 141 14.25 -3.08 7.64
CA ILE A 141 14.04 -2.47 6.32
C ILE A 141 15.33 -2.56 5.52
N TYR A 142 15.25 -3.15 4.33
CA TYR A 142 16.30 -3.15 3.35
C TYR A 142 15.91 -2.31 2.14
N SER A 143 16.80 -1.42 1.71
CA SER A 143 16.57 -0.55 0.57
C SER A 143 17.80 -0.48 -0.34
N ARG A 144 17.65 0.07 -1.53
CA ARG A 144 18.77 0.30 -2.44
C ARG A 144 19.82 1.24 -1.88
N LYS A 145 19.46 2.09 -0.89
CA LYS A 145 20.43 2.98 -0.19
C LYS A 145 21.31 2.17 0.75
N SER A 146 20.76 1.25 1.50
CA SER A 146 21.51 0.39 2.43
C SER A 146 22.13 -0.83 1.71
N HIS A 147 21.47 -1.32 0.67
CA HIS A 147 21.85 -2.50 -0.10
C HIS A 147 21.70 -2.23 -1.60
N PRO A 148 22.74 -1.73 -2.30
CA PRO A 148 22.67 -1.38 -3.72
C PRO A 148 22.23 -2.55 -4.62
N LYS A 149 22.50 -3.80 -4.22
CA LYS A 149 22.08 -5.03 -4.92
C LYS A 149 20.82 -5.64 -4.31
N LEU A 150 19.87 -4.82 -3.85
CA LEU A 150 18.64 -5.27 -3.18
C LEU A 150 17.88 -6.34 -3.98
N SER A 151 17.87 -6.25 -5.31
CA SER A 151 17.18 -7.22 -6.18
C SER A 151 17.70 -8.66 -6.06
N ASN A 152 18.97 -8.83 -5.68
CA ASN A 152 19.63 -10.14 -5.61
C ASN A 152 20.14 -10.44 -4.19
N LEU A 153 19.57 -9.77 -3.18
CA LEU A 153 20.02 -9.94 -1.80
C LEU A 153 19.70 -11.35 -1.29
N ASN A 154 20.60 -11.94 -0.55
CA ASN A 154 20.37 -13.17 0.18
C ASN A 154 19.62 -12.86 1.49
N LEU A 155 18.28 -12.92 1.44
CA LEU A 155 17.43 -12.63 2.60
C LEU A 155 17.45 -13.76 3.63
N GLU A 156 17.88 -14.97 3.31
CA GLU A 156 18.09 -16.06 4.26
C GLU A 156 19.19 -15.71 5.27
N GLU A 157 20.34 -15.21 4.77
CA GLU A 157 21.44 -14.75 5.62
C GLU A 157 21.04 -13.52 6.43
N CYS A 158 20.34 -12.56 5.81
CA CYS A 158 19.83 -11.38 6.50
C CYS A 158 18.88 -11.75 7.63
N PHE A 159 17.94 -12.66 7.36
CA PHE A 159 16.96 -13.11 8.34
C PHE A 159 17.62 -13.81 9.53
N SER A 160 18.56 -14.71 9.26
CA SER A 160 19.31 -15.44 10.28
C SER A 160 20.14 -14.53 11.18
N LYS A 161 20.60 -13.39 10.66
CA LYS A 161 21.34 -12.37 11.40
C LYS A 161 20.46 -11.51 12.30
N ASP A 162 19.27 -11.13 11.81
CA ASP A 162 18.43 -10.10 12.43
C ASP A 162 17.34 -10.69 13.33
N PHE A 163 16.99 -11.98 13.16
CA PHE A 163 15.87 -12.61 13.85
C PHE A 163 16.24 -13.98 14.48
N HIS A 164 15.39 -14.46 15.35
CA HIS A 164 15.55 -15.78 15.94
C HIS A 164 15.18 -16.90 14.95
N ALA A 165 15.89 -18.03 15.04
CA ALA A 165 15.74 -19.16 14.11
C ALA A 165 14.33 -19.79 14.05
N TYR A 166 13.50 -19.60 15.09
CA TYR A 166 12.11 -20.10 15.14
C TYR A 166 11.07 -19.03 14.78
N SER A 167 11.50 -17.87 14.29
CA SER A 167 10.58 -16.86 13.79
C SER A 167 10.03 -17.26 12.43
N LYS A 168 8.74 -16.96 12.19
CA LYS A 168 8.11 -17.14 10.87
C LYS A 168 8.50 -15.99 9.98
N PRO A 169 9.25 -16.22 8.88
CA PRO A 169 9.68 -15.14 8.02
C PRO A 169 8.54 -14.63 7.12
N LEU A 170 8.38 -13.31 7.10
CA LEU A 170 7.54 -12.60 6.14
C LEU A 170 8.39 -11.57 5.41
N VAL A 171 8.42 -11.62 4.09
CA VAL A 171 9.02 -10.60 3.24
C VAL A 171 7.92 -9.74 2.66
N ILE A 172 7.98 -8.42 2.84
CA ILE A 172 7.02 -7.47 2.26
C ILE A 172 7.73 -6.61 1.22
N ASN A 173 7.33 -6.74 -0.04
CA ASN A 173 7.83 -5.89 -1.11
C ASN A 173 6.98 -4.62 -1.23
N THR A 174 7.56 -3.48 -0.85
CA THR A 174 6.94 -2.14 -0.97
C THR A 174 7.53 -1.32 -2.12
N CYS A 175 8.42 -1.91 -2.92
CA CYS A 175 9.06 -1.27 -4.05
C CYS A 175 8.06 -1.03 -5.20
N SER A 176 8.44 -0.11 -6.11
CA SER A 176 7.68 0.15 -7.32
C SER A 176 7.61 -1.08 -8.23
N ARG A 177 6.65 -1.06 -9.16
CA ARG A 177 6.39 -2.17 -10.09
C ARG A 177 7.60 -2.53 -10.99
N ASP A 178 8.52 -1.59 -11.17
CA ASP A 178 9.75 -1.83 -11.95
C ASP A 178 10.82 -2.62 -11.18
N PHE A 179 10.62 -2.83 -9.88
CA PHE A 179 11.55 -3.57 -9.05
C PHE A 179 11.27 -5.07 -9.12
N VAL A 180 12.24 -5.82 -9.61
CA VAL A 180 12.23 -7.28 -9.64
C VAL A 180 13.14 -7.81 -8.54
N PHE A 181 12.60 -8.60 -7.62
CA PHE A 181 13.38 -9.35 -6.64
C PHE A 181 13.63 -10.77 -7.17
N ASP A 182 14.91 -11.13 -7.35
CA ASP A 182 15.36 -12.46 -7.78
C ASP A 182 16.42 -13.05 -6.83
N GLY A 183 16.45 -12.55 -5.60
CA GLY A 183 17.34 -13.04 -4.55
C GLY A 183 16.87 -14.33 -3.90
N ILE A 184 17.53 -14.68 -2.80
CA ILE A 184 17.21 -15.85 -1.98
C ILE A 184 16.26 -15.42 -0.86
N CYS A 185 15.10 -16.07 -0.77
CA CYS A 185 14.16 -15.88 0.34
C CYS A 185 14.47 -16.82 1.51
N PRO A 186 14.13 -16.43 2.74
CA PRO A 186 14.22 -17.32 3.90
C PRO A 186 13.39 -18.60 3.70
N SER A 187 13.90 -19.71 4.19
CA SER A 187 13.19 -20.98 4.16
C SER A 187 11.83 -20.88 4.85
N GLY A 188 10.77 -21.36 4.21
CA GLY A 188 9.41 -21.25 4.73
C GLY A 188 8.84 -19.82 4.75
N ALA A 189 9.44 -18.89 4.00
CA ALA A 189 8.96 -17.50 3.97
C ALA A 189 7.58 -17.36 3.34
N LEU A 190 6.80 -16.42 3.92
CA LEU A 190 5.69 -15.79 3.24
C LEU A 190 6.23 -14.59 2.46
N PHE A 191 5.75 -14.34 1.27
CA PHE A 191 6.11 -13.17 0.49
C PHE A 191 4.85 -12.37 0.13
N TRP A 192 4.75 -11.14 0.63
CA TRP A 192 3.67 -10.22 0.31
C TRP A 192 4.17 -9.12 -0.62
N ASP A 193 3.71 -9.15 -1.86
CA ASP A 193 4.01 -8.12 -2.85
C ASP A 193 2.90 -7.08 -2.88
N TYR A 194 3.20 -5.82 -2.68
CA TYR A 194 2.21 -4.74 -2.81
C TYR A 194 1.81 -4.49 -4.27
N ASN A 195 2.60 -5.00 -5.21
CA ASN A 195 2.21 -5.04 -6.60
C ASN A 195 1.25 -6.21 -6.84
N TYR A 196 0.30 -6.01 -7.70
CA TYR A 196 -0.66 -7.04 -8.12
C TYR A 196 -0.49 -7.37 -9.61
N HIS A 197 -0.79 -8.61 -9.99
CA HIS A 197 -0.61 -9.13 -11.34
C HIS A 197 0.80 -8.88 -11.91
N PHE A 198 1.79 -9.02 -11.06
CA PHE A 198 3.19 -8.95 -11.47
C PHE A 198 3.68 -10.36 -11.80
N SER A 199 3.63 -10.71 -13.10
CA SER A 199 3.85 -12.08 -13.59
C SER A 199 5.19 -12.66 -13.14
N PHE A 200 6.28 -11.87 -13.19
CA PHE A 200 7.60 -12.37 -12.79
C PHE A 200 7.61 -12.88 -11.34
N HIS A 201 7.12 -12.11 -10.39
CA HIS A 201 7.05 -12.56 -8.99
C HIS A 201 6.03 -13.70 -8.81
N GLY A 202 4.85 -13.60 -9.42
CA GLY A 202 3.83 -14.64 -9.34
C GLY A 202 4.24 -15.98 -9.94
N GLU A 203 5.03 -15.99 -11.00
CA GLU A 203 5.45 -17.23 -11.69
C GLU A 203 6.76 -17.80 -11.15
N THR A 204 7.72 -16.95 -10.79
CA THR A 204 9.07 -17.36 -10.41
C THR A 204 9.25 -17.37 -8.89
N LEU A 205 8.90 -16.28 -8.22
CA LEU A 205 9.10 -16.14 -6.78
C LEU A 205 8.13 -17.02 -5.98
N ALA A 206 6.89 -17.19 -6.46
CA ALA A 206 5.91 -18.08 -5.83
C ALA A 206 6.38 -19.53 -5.69
N LYS A 207 7.33 -19.97 -6.52
CA LYS A 207 7.92 -21.33 -6.42
C LYS A 207 9.06 -21.42 -5.40
N LYS A 208 9.58 -20.28 -4.94
CA LYS A 208 10.74 -20.17 -4.02
C LYS A 208 10.31 -19.92 -2.57
N VAL A 209 9.03 -19.69 -2.31
CA VAL A 209 8.49 -19.33 -1.00
C VAL A 209 7.34 -20.25 -0.60
N GLU A 210 7.02 -20.32 0.68
CA GLU A 210 5.88 -21.13 1.15
C GLU A 210 4.54 -20.58 0.66
N SER A 211 4.40 -19.26 0.64
CA SER A 211 3.21 -18.58 0.12
C SER A 211 3.56 -17.23 -0.49
N TYR A 212 3.04 -16.98 -1.67
CA TYR A 212 3.10 -15.68 -2.34
C TYR A 212 1.72 -15.06 -2.35
N VAL A 213 1.62 -13.82 -1.85
CA VAL A 213 0.39 -13.03 -1.81
C VAL A 213 0.65 -11.72 -2.54
N ASP A 214 -0.19 -11.39 -3.51
CA ASP A 214 -0.13 -10.10 -4.22
C ASP A 214 -0.91 -8.99 -3.51
N GLY A 215 -0.86 -7.77 -4.04
CA GLY A 215 -1.48 -6.58 -3.47
C GLY A 215 -3.01 -6.49 -3.64
N MET A 216 -3.68 -7.47 -4.24
CA MET A 216 -5.11 -7.36 -4.54
C MET A 216 -6.01 -7.32 -3.31
N GLU A 217 -5.68 -8.09 -2.26
CA GLU A 217 -6.42 -8.06 -1.01
C GLU A 217 -6.27 -6.69 -0.33
N MET A 218 -5.05 -6.15 -0.26
CA MET A 218 -4.80 -4.81 0.28
C MET A 218 -5.55 -3.73 -0.53
N LEU A 219 -5.53 -3.82 -1.86
CA LEU A 219 -6.28 -2.91 -2.73
C LEU A 219 -7.78 -2.95 -2.46
N THR A 220 -8.34 -4.14 -2.19
CA THR A 220 -9.76 -4.30 -1.90
C THR A 220 -10.12 -3.73 -0.53
N LEU A 221 -9.35 -4.05 0.50
CA LEU A 221 -9.59 -3.56 1.86
C LEU A 221 -9.44 -2.03 1.95
N GLN A 222 -8.39 -1.44 1.35
CA GLN A 222 -8.25 0.01 1.36
C GLN A 222 -9.42 0.71 0.66
N ALA A 223 -9.98 0.09 -0.40
CA ALA A 223 -11.16 0.63 -1.08
C ALA A 223 -12.41 0.57 -0.19
N GLN A 224 -12.60 -0.50 0.59
CA GLN A 224 -13.68 -0.61 1.57
C GLN A 224 -13.55 0.48 2.66
N PHE A 225 -12.34 0.68 3.20
CA PHE A 225 -12.09 1.76 4.16
C PHE A 225 -12.28 3.15 3.54
N ALA A 226 -11.91 3.34 2.27
CA ALA A 226 -12.15 4.58 1.56
C ALA A 226 -13.64 4.87 1.38
N LEU A 227 -14.44 3.87 1.00
CA LEU A 227 -15.90 4.01 0.91
C LEU A 227 -16.51 4.40 2.26
N ALA A 228 -16.08 3.75 3.35
CA ALA A 228 -16.51 4.12 4.70
C ALA A 228 -16.11 5.57 5.05
N PHE A 229 -14.88 5.98 4.72
CA PHE A 229 -14.40 7.34 4.95
C PHE A 229 -15.16 8.37 4.13
N TRP A 230 -15.55 8.06 2.90
CA TRP A 230 -16.39 8.93 2.05
C TRP A 230 -17.87 8.88 2.44
N SER A 231 -18.27 8.02 3.40
CA SER A 231 -19.67 7.78 3.78
C SER A 231 -20.53 7.32 2.62
N VAL A 232 -19.95 6.50 1.74
CA VAL A 232 -20.64 5.84 0.63
C VAL A 232 -21.03 4.43 1.08
N SER A 233 -22.33 4.17 1.08
CA SER A 233 -22.94 2.86 1.43
C SER A 233 -23.36 2.09 0.17
#